data_91937280d85d3bf418dfc56929b4c3e6
#
_entry.id   91937280d85d3bf418dfc56929b4c3e6
#
_cell.length_a   1.000
_cell.length_b   1.000
_cell.length_c   1.000
_cell.angle_alpha   90.00
_cell.angle_beta   90.00
_cell.angle_gamma   90.00
#
_symmetry.space_group_name_H-M   'P 1'
#
loop_
_entity.id
_entity.type
_entity.pdbx_description
1 polymer ?
#
loop_
_entity_poly.entity_id
_entity_poly.type
_entity_poly.pdbx_seq_one_letter_code
_entity_poly.pdbx_strand_id
1 'polypeptide(L)'
;DETIGTLGIFYTREQGGRFHGGADRYRSRDLTDLVMTQVVSDIRRTWEPAWNRRGLWNRAYYEARVPGVPTMLLELLSHQNFADMRYGSDPRFKFLVSRAVYKGILRYVCSQYDVPYVVQPLPVEALTTDFVDDGRVCVSWVPAVDSLEATAVPDGYVVYTRVDDGGFDNGRYTERPYLMADQEPGCIYSYRVTAVNAGGESLPSETVAACRVPESRGTVLVVNGFDRVSAPRSMRCD
;
A
#
# COMPACT_ATOMS: atom_id res chain seq x y z
N ASP A 1 -24.23 3.69 -18.97
CA ASP A 1 -23.18 2.67 -19.11
C ASP A 1 -22.90 2.05 -17.76
N GLU A 2 -22.99 0.72 -17.69
CA GLU A 2 -22.74 -0.04 -16.45
C GLU A 2 -21.30 -0.56 -16.45
N THR A 3 -20.73 -0.72 -15.26
CA THR A 3 -19.43 -1.34 -15.07
C THR A 3 -19.48 -2.83 -15.42
N ILE A 4 -18.45 -3.34 -16.12
CA ILE A 4 -18.32 -4.78 -16.36
C ILE A 4 -17.92 -5.51 -15.07
N GLY A 5 -17.04 -4.90 -14.28
CA GLY A 5 -16.59 -5.41 -12.99
C GLY A 5 -15.47 -6.44 -13.10
N THR A 6 -15.24 -7.18 -12.01
CA THR A 6 -14.05 -7.99 -11.79
C THR A 6 -14.29 -9.48 -12.03
N LEU A 7 -13.37 -10.14 -12.74
CA LEU A 7 -13.34 -11.57 -13.00
C LEU A 7 -12.04 -12.19 -12.46
N GLY A 8 -12.14 -13.35 -11.81
CA GLY A 8 -11.00 -14.16 -11.42
C GLY A 8 -10.89 -15.43 -12.27
N ILE A 9 -9.69 -15.74 -12.75
CA ILE A 9 -9.42 -16.92 -13.57
C ILE A 9 -8.36 -17.77 -12.89
N PHE A 10 -8.60 -19.07 -12.84
CA PHE A 10 -7.68 -20.08 -12.31
C PHE A 10 -7.74 -21.35 -13.17
N TYR A 11 -6.84 -22.31 -12.94
CA TYR A 11 -6.89 -23.59 -13.63
C TYR A 11 -6.52 -24.77 -12.74
N THR A 12 -7.37 -25.79 -12.71
CA THR A 12 -7.22 -26.92 -11.79
C THR A 12 -6.84 -28.25 -12.44
N ARG A 13 -6.87 -28.37 -13.78
CA ARG A 13 -6.76 -29.68 -14.46
C ARG A 13 -5.34 -30.01 -14.94
N GLU A 14 -4.38 -29.08 -14.85
CA GLU A 14 -3.00 -29.34 -15.29
C GLU A 14 -2.34 -30.40 -14.40
N GLN A 15 -1.52 -31.26 -15.00
CA GLN A 15 -0.74 -32.28 -14.31
C GLN A 15 -1.58 -33.16 -13.36
N GLY A 16 -2.76 -33.58 -13.81
CA GLY A 16 -3.67 -34.41 -12.99
C GLY A 16 -4.25 -33.67 -11.78
N GLY A 17 -4.33 -32.36 -11.82
CA GLY A 17 -4.91 -31.54 -10.76
C GLY A 17 -3.95 -31.23 -9.59
N ARG A 18 -2.65 -31.48 -9.75
CA ARG A 18 -1.64 -31.26 -8.71
C ARG A 18 -0.49 -30.39 -9.21
N PHE A 19 0.14 -29.68 -8.29
CA PHE A 19 1.43 -29.02 -8.47
C PHE A 19 2.58 -30.05 -8.31
N HIS A 20 3.78 -29.71 -8.76
CA HIS A 20 4.96 -30.59 -8.61
C HIS A 20 5.24 -31.01 -7.16
N GLY A 21 4.95 -30.13 -6.18
CA GLY A 21 5.05 -30.43 -4.75
C GLY A 21 3.89 -31.25 -4.18
N GLY A 22 3.00 -31.81 -5.03
CA GLY A 22 1.89 -32.66 -4.63
C GLY A 22 0.64 -31.90 -4.13
N ALA A 23 0.71 -30.59 -3.92
CA ALA A 23 -0.43 -29.78 -3.48
C ALA A 23 -1.52 -29.74 -4.56
N ASP A 24 -2.76 -29.70 -4.13
CA ASP A 24 -3.94 -29.65 -4.99
C ASP A 24 -4.04 -28.28 -5.71
N ARG A 25 -4.34 -28.30 -7.00
CA ARG A 25 -4.55 -27.08 -7.80
C ARG A 25 -5.86 -26.34 -7.45
N TYR A 26 -6.77 -26.92 -6.68
CA TYR A 26 -7.89 -26.18 -6.09
C TYR A 26 -7.45 -25.06 -5.16
N ARG A 27 -6.23 -25.08 -4.63
CA ARG A 27 -5.62 -23.94 -3.93
C ARG A 27 -5.57 -22.66 -4.77
N SER A 28 -5.47 -22.79 -6.11
CA SER A 28 -5.60 -21.64 -7.02
C SER A 28 -7.01 -21.05 -7.02
N ARG A 29 -8.05 -21.91 -6.95
CA ARG A 29 -9.43 -21.46 -6.81
C ARG A 29 -9.64 -20.72 -5.49
N ASP A 30 -9.13 -21.26 -4.39
CA ASP A 30 -9.28 -20.66 -3.07
C ASP A 30 -8.57 -19.31 -2.97
N LEU A 31 -7.35 -19.20 -3.52
CA LEU A 31 -6.64 -17.93 -3.68
C LEU A 31 -7.49 -16.93 -4.48
N THR A 32 -8.02 -17.37 -5.63
CA THR A 32 -8.82 -16.51 -6.52
C THR A 32 -10.08 -16.02 -5.82
N ASP A 33 -10.77 -16.89 -5.08
CA ASP A 33 -12.01 -16.54 -4.36
C ASP A 33 -11.76 -15.53 -3.24
N LEU A 34 -10.71 -15.73 -2.45
CA LEU A 34 -10.33 -14.81 -1.37
C LEU A 34 -9.94 -13.42 -1.91
N VAL A 35 -9.10 -13.37 -2.94
CA VAL A 35 -8.70 -12.10 -3.57
C VAL A 35 -9.91 -11.39 -4.19
N MET A 36 -10.74 -12.11 -4.96
CA MET A 36 -11.94 -11.56 -5.57
C MET A 36 -12.92 -11.02 -4.53
N THR A 37 -13.13 -11.76 -3.45
CA THR A 37 -14.02 -11.37 -2.36
C THR A 37 -13.54 -10.08 -1.70
N GLN A 38 -12.24 -9.98 -1.42
CA GLN A 38 -11.67 -8.78 -0.82
C GLN A 38 -11.75 -7.56 -1.75
N VAL A 39 -11.34 -7.72 -3.02
CA VAL A 39 -11.37 -6.65 -4.03
C VAL A 39 -12.79 -6.10 -4.21
N VAL A 40 -13.75 -6.98 -4.45
CA VAL A 40 -15.15 -6.57 -4.68
C VAL A 40 -15.76 -5.95 -3.42
N SER A 41 -15.47 -6.48 -2.24
CA SER A 41 -15.94 -5.92 -0.97
C SER A 41 -15.42 -4.50 -0.75
N ASP A 42 -14.11 -4.26 -0.94
CA ASP A 42 -13.53 -2.95 -0.71
C ASP A 42 -14.01 -1.92 -1.73
N ILE A 43 -14.16 -2.30 -3.01
CA ILE A 43 -14.73 -1.41 -4.04
C ILE A 43 -16.18 -1.05 -3.70
N ARG A 44 -17.01 -2.03 -3.32
CA ARG A 44 -18.42 -1.78 -2.96
C ARG A 44 -18.60 -0.88 -1.75
N ARG A 45 -17.68 -0.94 -0.80
CA ARG A 45 -17.75 -0.12 0.43
C ARG A 45 -17.38 1.33 0.21
N THR A 46 -16.58 1.65 -0.81
CA THR A 46 -15.96 2.98 -0.92
C THR A 46 -16.20 3.68 -2.26
N TRP A 47 -16.47 2.95 -3.34
CA TRP A 47 -16.54 3.51 -4.69
C TRP A 47 -17.87 3.24 -5.38
N GLU A 48 -18.22 1.97 -5.59
CA GLU A 48 -19.36 1.57 -6.39
C GLU A 48 -20.09 0.41 -5.72
N PRO A 49 -21.18 0.67 -4.97
CA PRO A 49 -21.94 -0.39 -4.26
C PRO A 49 -22.45 -1.51 -5.18
N ALA A 50 -22.71 -1.19 -6.45
CA ALA A 50 -23.17 -2.13 -7.45
C ALA A 50 -22.05 -2.84 -8.22
N TRP A 51 -20.77 -2.68 -7.79
CA TRP A 51 -19.64 -3.29 -8.49
C TRP A 51 -19.84 -4.77 -8.75
N ASN A 52 -19.73 -5.18 -10.01
CA ASN A 52 -20.06 -6.54 -10.43
C ASN A 52 -18.91 -7.52 -10.13
N ARG A 53 -19.22 -8.59 -9.40
CA ARG A 53 -18.37 -9.77 -9.28
C ARG A 53 -18.76 -10.77 -10.37
N ARG A 54 -18.06 -10.72 -11.52
CA ARG A 54 -18.39 -11.51 -12.73
C ARG A 54 -18.32 -13.01 -12.50
N GLY A 55 -17.44 -13.48 -11.60
CA GLY A 55 -17.34 -14.90 -11.25
C GLY A 55 -15.92 -15.43 -11.16
N LEU A 56 -15.83 -16.75 -11.04
CA LEU A 56 -14.60 -17.53 -11.00
C LEU A 56 -14.59 -18.48 -12.19
N TRP A 57 -13.62 -18.31 -13.10
CA TRP A 57 -13.52 -19.13 -14.30
C TRP A 57 -12.36 -20.13 -14.20
N ASN A 58 -12.69 -21.41 -14.35
CA ASN A 58 -11.68 -22.47 -14.50
C ASN A 58 -11.30 -22.60 -15.98
N ARG A 59 -10.25 -21.89 -16.41
CA ARG A 59 -9.80 -21.79 -17.81
C ARG A 59 -8.30 -21.95 -17.93
N ALA A 60 -7.86 -22.64 -19.00
CA ALA A 60 -6.46 -22.98 -19.27
C ALA A 60 -5.67 -21.82 -19.89
N TYR A 61 -5.78 -20.60 -19.32
CA TYR A 61 -4.88 -19.51 -19.70
C TYR A 61 -3.45 -19.85 -19.26
N TYR A 62 -2.47 -19.35 -20.01
CA TYR A 62 -1.05 -19.66 -19.76
C TYR A 62 -0.65 -19.29 -18.33
N GLU A 63 -1.00 -18.10 -17.89
CA GLU A 63 -0.69 -17.53 -16.57
C GLU A 63 -1.37 -18.31 -15.41
N ALA A 64 -2.51 -18.91 -15.67
CA ALA A 64 -3.24 -19.71 -14.67
C ALA A 64 -2.77 -21.19 -14.66
N ARG A 65 -2.19 -21.69 -15.79
CA ARG A 65 -1.87 -23.10 -16.00
C ARG A 65 -0.43 -23.45 -15.68
N VAL A 66 0.53 -22.64 -16.19
CA VAL A 66 1.95 -22.96 -16.19
C VAL A 66 2.64 -22.83 -14.83
N PRO A 67 2.34 -21.84 -13.96
CA PRO A 67 3.03 -21.70 -12.68
C PRO A 67 2.93 -22.97 -11.81
N GLY A 68 4.04 -23.29 -11.13
CA GLY A 68 4.16 -24.43 -10.22
C GLY A 68 3.60 -24.22 -8.82
N VAL A 69 2.94 -23.07 -8.57
CA VAL A 69 2.37 -22.64 -7.29
C VAL A 69 0.93 -22.17 -7.50
N PRO A 70 0.12 -22.06 -6.42
CA PRO A 70 -1.20 -21.47 -6.49
C PRO A 70 -1.16 -20.10 -7.15
N THR A 71 -1.98 -19.92 -8.17
CA THR A 71 -1.91 -18.74 -9.04
C THR A 71 -3.30 -18.35 -9.53
N MET A 72 -3.48 -17.07 -9.83
CA MET A 72 -4.68 -16.53 -10.43
C MET A 72 -4.36 -15.48 -11.48
N LEU A 73 -5.27 -15.29 -12.42
CA LEU A 73 -5.33 -14.14 -13.32
C LEU A 73 -6.52 -13.27 -12.88
N LEU A 74 -6.27 -12.00 -12.60
CA LEU A 74 -7.28 -11.04 -12.19
C LEU A 74 -7.57 -10.08 -13.36
N GLU A 75 -8.77 -10.18 -13.92
CA GLU A 75 -9.32 -9.15 -14.80
C GLU A 75 -10.13 -8.16 -13.96
N LEU A 76 -9.45 -7.10 -13.51
CA LEU A 76 -10.04 -6.14 -12.58
C LEU A 76 -11.20 -5.37 -13.18
N LEU A 77 -10.99 -4.90 -14.42
CA LEU A 77 -11.93 -4.08 -15.18
C LEU A 77 -11.61 -4.19 -16.68
N SER A 78 -12.47 -3.64 -17.53
CA SER A 78 -12.26 -3.63 -18.98
C SER A 78 -11.83 -2.25 -19.47
N HIS A 79 -10.65 -2.16 -20.10
CA HIS A 79 -10.16 -0.92 -20.73
C HIS A 79 -11.02 -0.46 -21.92
N GLN A 80 -11.90 -1.32 -22.44
CA GLN A 80 -12.85 -0.99 -23.51
C GLN A 80 -14.19 -0.47 -22.98
N ASN A 81 -14.41 -0.50 -21.66
CA ASN A 81 -15.61 -0.02 -21.03
C ASN A 81 -15.35 1.34 -20.38
N PHE A 82 -16.07 2.37 -20.82
CA PHE A 82 -15.87 3.73 -20.33
C PHE A 82 -16.22 3.87 -18.84
N ALA A 83 -17.28 3.18 -18.36
CA ALA A 83 -17.66 3.21 -16.96
C ALA A 83 -16.56 2.59 -16.07
N ASP A 84 -15.95 1.47 -16.48
CA ASP A 84 -14.81 0.86 -15.78
C ASP A 84 -13.60 1.80 -15.77
N MET A 85 -13.30 2.47 -16.87
CA MET A 85 -12.13 3.33 -17.00
C MET A 85 -12.24 4.64 -16.21
N ARG A 86 -13.43 5.10 -15.88
CA ARG A 86 -13.61 6.21 -14.92
C ARG A 86 -12.97 5.89 -13.57
N TYR A 87 -13.10 4.65 -13.10
CA TYR A 87 -12.42 4.17 -11.90
C TYR A 87 -10.96 3.83 -12.14
N GLY A 88 -10.67 3.07 -13.21
CA GLY A 88 -9.33 2.59 -13.54
C GLY A 88 -8.29 3.69 -13.78
N SER A 89 -8.71 4.90 -14.10
CA SER A 89 -7.83 6.07 -14.27
C SER A 89 -7.53 6.80 -12.95
N ASP A 90 -8.32 6.60 -11.88
CA ASP A 90 -8.10 7.28 -10.59
C ASP A 90 -6.99 6.59 -9.78
N PRO A 91 -5.93 7.30 -9.36
CA PRO A 91 -4.85 6.74 -8.52
C PRO A 91 -5.32 6.19 -7.19
N ARG A 92 -6.35 6.78 -6.58
CA ARG A 92 -6.90 6.34 -5.29
C ARG A 92 -7.60 4.99 -5.45
N PHE A 93 -8.32 4.79 -6.57
CA PHE A 93 -8.90 3.49 -6.90
C PHE A 93 -7.81 2.43 -7.12
N LYS A 94 -6.73 2.77 -7.83
CA LYS A 94 -5.59 1.86 -8.03
C LYS A 94 -4.94 1.45 -6.71
N PHE A 95 -4.76 2.40 -5.80
CA PHE A 95 -4.23 2.12 -4.46
C PHE A 95 -5.17 1.20 -3.66
N LEU A 96 -6.47 1.52 -3.62
CA LEU A 96 -7.48 0.69 -2.96
C LEU A 96 -7.43 -0.76 -3.45
N VAL A 97 -7.46 -0.96 -4.76
CA VAL A 97 -7.46 -2.29 -5.37
C VAL A 97 -6.17 -3.05 -5.10
N SER A 98 -5.01 -2.38 -5.23
CA SER A 98 -3.71 -2.99 -4.92
C SER A 98 -3.66 -3.47 -3.47
N ARG A 99 -4.16 -2.64 -2.54
CA ARG A 99 -4.25 -3.02 -1.12
C ARG A 99 -5.26 -4.15 -0.89
N ALA A 100 -6.39 -4.15 -1.60
CA ALA A 100 -7.38 -5.24 -1.51
C ALA A 100 -6.81 -6.57 -2.03
N VAL A 101 -6.06 -6.55 -3.13
CA VAL A 101 -5.34 -7.73 -3.65
C VAL A 101 -4.34 -8.25 -2.61
N TYR A 102 -3.54 -7.35 -2.04
CA TYR A 102 -2.60 -7.69 -0.96
C TYR A 102 -3.31 -8.36 0.22
N LYS A 103 -4.41 -7.78 0.71
CA LYS A 103 -5.21 -8.34 1.81
C LYS A 103 -5.75 -9.73 1.46
N GLY A 104 -6.26 -9.92 0.24
CA GLY A 104 -6.76 -11.21 -0.23
C GLY A 104 -5.67 -12.28 -0.29
N ILE A 105 -4.48 -11.94 -0.80
CA ILE A 105 -3.32 -12.83 -0.82
C ILE A 105 -2.88 -13.16 0.62
N LEU A 106 -2.79 -12.16 1.49
CA LEU A 106 -2.41 -12.35 2.89
C LEU A 106 -3.38 -13.30 3.61
N ARG A 107 -4.70 -13.13 3.42
CA ARG A 107 -5.71 -14.06 3.97
C ARG A 107 -5.48 -15.49 3.50
N TYR A 108 -5.22 -15.65 2.21
CA TYR A 108 -4.91 -16.96 1.65
C TYR A 108 -3.66 -17.56 2.29
N VAL A 109 -2.55 -16.83 2.34
CA VAL A 109 -1.29 -17.30 2.93
C VAL A 109 -1.48 -17.65 4.41
N CYS A 110 -2.11 -16.77 5.19
CA CYS A 110 -2.39 -17.03 6.60
C CYS A 110 -3.22 -18.30 6.80
N SER A 111 -4.22 -18.56 5.95
CA SER A 111 -5.02 -19.78 6.01
C SER A 111 -4.25 -21.05 5.65
N GLN A 112 -3.19 -20.97 4.81
CA GLN A 112 -2.38 -22.12 4.44
C GLN A 112 -1.38 -22.52 5.53
N TYR A 113 -0.95 -21.55 6.35
CA TYR A 113 0.06 -21.74 7.40
C TYR A 113 -0.50 -21.68 8.82
N ASP A 114 -1.83 -21.52 8.96
CA ASP A 114 -2.52 -21.39 10.26
C ASP A 114 -1.88 -20.31 11.16
N VAL A 115 -1.63 -19.13 10.56
CA VAL A 115 -1.07 -17.97 11.26
C VAL A 115 -2.09 -16.84 11.33
N PRO A 116 -2.01 -15.96 12.37
CA PRO A 116 -2.92 -14.82 12.48
C PRO A 116 -2.87 -13.89 11.27
N TYR A 117 -4.05 -13.46 10.84
CA TYR A 117 -4.18 -12.44 9.81
C TYR A 117 -4.06 -11.06 10.43
N VAL A 118 -2.96 -10.37 10.14
CA VAL A 118 -2.72 -8.98 10.53
C VAL A 118 -2.19 -8.23 9.33
N VAL A 119 -2.81 -7.11 8.99
CA VAL A 119 -2.41 -6.27 7.85
C VAL A 119 -1.46 -5.19 8.35
N GLN A 120 -0.38 -4.96 7.63
CA GLN A 120 0.53 -3.82 7.91
C GLN A 120 -0.22 -2.49 7.87
N PRO A 121 0.18 -1.47 8.67
CA PRO A 121 -0.46 -0.16 8.68
C PRO A 121 -0.37 0.57 7.34
N LEU A 122 -1.15 1.63 7.20
CA LEU A 122 -0.95 2.63 6.15
C LEU A 122 0.27 3.50 6.47
N PRO A 123 0.91 4.11 5.45
CA PRO A 123 1.91 5.16 5.66
C PRO A 123 1.35 6.30 6.49
N VAL A 124 2.19 6.92 7.30
CA VAL A 124 1.81 8.11 8.08
C VAL A 124 1.52 9.31 7.17
N GLU A 125 0.72 10.24 7.66
CA GLU A 125 0.32 11.47 6.97
C GLU A 125 0.92 12.70 7.65
N ALA A 126 0.94 13.83 6.96
CA ALA A 126 1.33 15.14 7.47
C ALA A 126 2.66 15.14 8.24
N LEU A 127 3.69 14.47 7.68
CA LEU A 127 5.03 14.49 8.25
C LEU A 127 5.61 15.90 8.24
N THR A 128 6.06 16.38 9.40
CA THR A 128 6.64 17.71 9.57
C THR A 128 7.93 17.69 10.39
N THR A 129 8.71 18.76 10.29
CA THR A 129 9.87 19.04 11.13
C THR A 129 9.80 20.43 11.71
N ASP A 130 9.96 20.55 13.03
CA ASP A 130 9.96 21.83 13.74
C ASP A 130 11.21 21.96 14.61
N PHE A 131 11.89 23.11 14.56
CA PHE A 131 12.98 23.41 15.46
C PHE A 131 12.46 23.64 16.87
N VAL A 132 13.01 22.88 17.85
CA VAL A 132 12.58 22.99 19.25
C VAL A 132 13.56 23.86 20.03
N ASP A 133 14.85 23.69 19.79
CA ASP A 133 15.93 24.45 20.42
C ASP A 133 17.18 24.43 19.52
N ASP A 134 18.32 24.90 20.08
CA ASP A 134 19.56 25.08 19.33
C ASP A 134 20.25 23.80 18.84
N GLY A 135 19.76 22.64 19.11
CA GLY A 135 20.37 21.38 18.65
C GLY A 135 19.35 20.32 18.27
N ARG A 136 18.03 20.59 18.46
CA ARG A 136 17.02 19.56 18.29
C ARG A 136 15.89 19.95 17.36
N VAL A 137 15.42 18.95 16.62
CA VAL A 137 14.24 19.02 15.77
C VAL A 137 13.21 18.02 16.28
N CYS A 138 11.96 18.43 16.36
CA CYS A 138 10.81 17.55 16.50
C CYS A 138 10.38 17.09 15.10
N VAL A 139 10.47 15.79 14.83
CA VAL A 139 9.87 15.15 13.66
C VAL A 139 8.53 14.60 14.11
N SER A 140 7.42 15.04 13.53
CA SER A 140 6.07 14.63 13.93
C SER A 140 5.20 14.30 12.74
N TRP A 141 4.16 13.47 12.97
CA TRP A 141 3.27 12.98 11.92
C TRP A 141 1.89 12.66 12.47
N VAL A 142 0.96 12.41 11.56
CA VAL A 142 -0.38 11.94 11.88
C VAL A 142 -0.51 10.46 11.50
N PRO A 143 -0.94 9.58 12.42
CA PRO A 143 -1.25 8.20 12.09
C PRO A 143 -2.40 8.11 11.07
N ALA A 144 -2.20 7.35 9.99
CA ALA A 144 -3.26 7.08 9.03
C ALA A 144 -4.20 5.97 9.54
N VAL A 145 -5.51 6.17 9.38
CA VAL A 145 -6.53 5.19 9.76
C VAL A 145 -6.99 4.41 8.53
N ASP A 146 -6.85 3.08 8.54
CA ASP A 146 -7.45 2.23 7.53
C ASP A 146 -8.88 1.86 7.91
N SER A 147 -9.86 2.58 7.37
CA SER A 147 -11.29 2.33 7.64
C SER A 147 -11.82 1.00 7.07
N LEU A 148 -11.04 0.34 6.21
CA LEU A 148 -11.38 -0.93 5.60
C LEU A 148 -10.70 -2.14 6.25
N GLU A 149 -9.80 -1.91 7.23
CA GLU A 149 -9.02 -2.98 7.82
C GLU A 149 -8.68 -2.72 9.29
N ALA A 150 -9.44 -3.33 10.19
CA ALA A 150 -9.31 -3.12 11.63
C ALA A 150 -7.98 -3.63 12.22
N THR A 151 -7.30 -4.55 11.54
CA THR A 151 -6.01 -5.09 12.02
C THR A 151 -4.82 -4.20 11.67
N ALA A 152 -5.01 -3.19 10.81
CA ALA A 152 -3.96 -2.31 10.31
C ALA A 152 -3.64 -1.13 11.24
N VAL A 153 -3.86 -1.27 12.53
CA VAL A 153 -3.52 -0.25 13.53
C VAL A 153 -2.01 -0.34 13.82
N PRO A 154 -1.28 0.79 13.80
CA PRO A 154 0.14 0.78 14.15
C PRO A 154 0.36 0.56 15.65
N ASP A 155 1.33 -0.28 15.99
CA ASP A 155 1.86 -0.43 17.34
C ASP A 155 2.98 0.59 17.61
N GLY A 156 3.60 1.10 16.56
CA GLY A 156 4.67 2.07 16.62
C GLY A 156 5.14 2.53 15.24
N TYR A 157 6.26 3.22 15.23
CA TYR A 157 6.80 3.87 14.03
C TYR A 157 8.32 3.71 13.98
N VAL A 158 8.88 3.72 12.78
CA VAL A 158 10.33 3.78 12.56
C VAL A 158 10.65 5.06 11.80
N VAL A 159 11.52 5.88 12.38
CA VAL A 159 12.02 7.13 11.77
C VAL A 159 13.38 6.86 11.19
N TYR A 160 13.50 6.96 9.90
CA TYR A 160 14.76 6.84 9.15
C TYR A 160 15.35 8.22 8.92
N THR A 161 16.63 8.36 9.22
CA THR A 161 17.37 9.61 9.07
C THR A 161 18.45 9.48 8.00
N ARG A 162 18.63 10.52 7.21
CA ARG A 162 19.73 10.68 6.27
C ARG A 162 20.41 12.02 6.52
N VAL A 163 21.73 12.05 6.53
CA VAL A 163 22.52 13.27 6.63
C VAL A 163 23.12 13.59 5.27
N ASP A 164 22.91 14.79 4.79
CA ASP A 164 23.37 15.29 3.49
C ASP A 164 23.07 14.31 2.34
N ASP A 165 24.06 13.97 1.52
CA ASP A 165 23.94 13.03 0.39
C ASP A 165 24.15 11.56 0.79
N GLY A 166 24.21 11.23 2.07
CA GLY A 166 24.36 9.86 2.57
C GLY A 166 23.15 8.97 2.32
N GLY A 167 23.23 7.72 2.79
CA GLY A 167 22.10 6.80 2.83
C GLY A 167 21.21 7.04 4.05
N PHE A 168 19.97 6.54 4.02
CA PHE A 168 19.16 6.45 5.24
C PHE A 168 19.76 5.41 6.19
N ASP A 169 19.69 5.69 7.49
CA ASP A 169 20.11 4.80 8.57
C ASP A 169 19.19 3.57 8.73
N ASN A 170 19.42 2.78 9.76
CA ASN A 170 18.60 1.60 10.07
C ASN A 170 17.29 1.93 10.80
N GLY A 171 17.00 3.21 11.03
CA GLY A 171 15.80 3.71 11.66
C GLY A 171 15.81 3.63 13.20
N ARG A 172 15.04 4.54 13.81
CA ARG A 172 14.78 4.59 15.26
C ARG A 172 13.31 4.33 15.53
N TYR A 173 13.03 3.34 16.37
CA TYR A 173 11.66 3.00 16.78
C TYR A 173 11.13 3.97 17.84
N THR A 174 9.84 4.29 17.75
CA THR A 174 9.07 5.03 18.76
C THR A 174 7.60 4.61 18.75
N GLU A 175 6.97 4.57 19.91
CA GLU A 175 5.52 4.34 20.04
C GLU A 175 4.72 5.65 19.92
N ARG A 176 5.41 6.80 19.95
CA ARG A 176 4.78 8.11 19.88
C ARG A 176 4.71 8.61 18.44
N PRO A 177 3.73 9.43 18.07
CA PRO A 177 3.64 10.01 16.73
C PRO A 177 4.62 11.19 16.52
N TYR A 178 5.75 11.16 17.19
CA TYR A 178 6.85 12.10 17.04
C TYR A 178 8.18 11.51 17.53
N LEU A 179 9.28 12.09 17.07
CA LEU A 179 10.64 11.81 17.54
C LEU A 179 11.43 13.11 17.69
N MET A 180 12.14 13.25 18.82
CA MET A 180 13.15 14.29 19.00
C MET A 180 14.49 13.83 18.41
N ALA A 181 15.02 14.59 17.46
CA ALA A 181 16.27 14.27 16.77
C ALA A 181 17.29 15.39 17.00
N ASP A 182 18.51 14.99 17.38
CA ASP A 182 19.64 15.91 17.46
C ASP A 182 20.18 16.21 16.06
N GLN A 183 20.64 17.45 15.83
CA GLN A 183 21.18 17.91 14.56
C GLN A 183 22.47 18.69 14.74
N GLU A 184 23.47 18.36 13.96
CA GLU A 184 24.69 19.15 13.80
C GLU A 184 24.40 20.39 12.94
N PRO A 185 24.83 21.59 13.33
CA PRO A 185 24.69 22.80 12.49
C PRO A 185 25.40 22.67 11.14
N GLY A 186 24.74 23.15 10.09
CA GLY A 186 25.28 23.14 8.73
C GLY A 186 25.00 21.87 7.92
N CYS A 187 24.48 20.79 8.56
CA CYS A 187 24.10 19.56 7.89
C CYS A 187 22.61 19.53 7.56
N ILE A 188 22.25 18.95 6.43
CA ILE A 188 20.87 18.70 6.02
C ILE A 188 20.45 17.34 6.54
N TYR A 189 19.47 17.30 7.44
CA TYR A 189 18.88 16.05 7.93
C TYR A 189 17.55 15.81 7.21
N SER A 190 17.46 14.67 6.53
CA SER A 190 16.23 14.23 5.86
C SER A 190 15.60 13.09 6.65
N TYR A 191 14.28 13.14 6.82
CA TYR A 191 13.51 12.16 7.58
C TYR A 191 12.42 11.55 6.73
N ARG A 192 12.18 10.27 6.91
CA ARG A 192 10.99 9.55 6.46
C ARG A 192 10.52 8.60 7.56
N VAL A 193 9.24 8.32 7.61
CA VAL A 193 8.64 7.53 8.68
C VAL A 193 7.82 6.40 8.09
N THR A 194 7.90 5.24 8.72
CA THR A 194 7.02 4.11 8.47
C THR A 194 6.22 3.80 9.74
N ALA A 195 5.03 3.24 9.57
CA ALA A 195 4.24 2.70 10.67
C ALA A 195 4.41 1.18 10.72
N VAL A 196 4.44 0.59 11.91
CA VAL A 196 4.69 -0.84 12.11
C VAL A 196 3.67 -1.47 13.03
N ASN A 197 3.34 -2.74 12.76
CA ASN A 197 2.62 -3.64 13.65
C ASN A 197 3.06 -5.10 13.42
N ALA A 198 2.39 -6.06 14.06
CA ALA A 198 2.68 -7.48 13.87
C ALA A 198 2.53 -7.98 12.42
N GLY A 199 1.79 -7.27 11.56
CA GLY A 199 1.63 -7.55 10.13
C GLY A 199 2.76 -7.04 9.25
N GLY A 200 3.65 -6.21 9.81
CA GLY A 200 4.82 -5.67 9.10
C GLY A 200 4.90 -4.15 9.11
N GLU A 201 5.75 -3.64 8.25
CA GLU A 201 6.07 -2.22 8.11
C GLU A 201 5.39 -1.62 6.89
N SER A 202 4.82 -0.42 7.05
CA SER A 202 4.18 0.31 5.95
C SER A 202 5.18 0.75 4.88
N LEU A 203 4.68 1.19 3.72
CA LEU A 203 5.49 2.02 2.83
C LEU A 203 5.93 3.30 3.56
N PRO A 204 7.10 3.87 3.23
CA PRO A 204 7.56 5.10 3.85
C PRO A 204 6.68 6.30 3.46
N SER A 205 6.62 7.28 4.37
CA SER A 205 6.08 8.61 4.11
C SER A 205 6.85 9.35 3.00
N GLU A 206 6.36 10.51 2.61
CA GLU A 206 7.19 11.50 1.92
C GLU A 206 8.41 11.87 2.80
N THR A 207 9.46 12.36 2.17
CA THR A 207 10.66 12.80 2.88
C THR A 207 10.57 14.28 3.18
N VAL A 208 10.77 14.66 4.45
CA VAL A 208 10.96 16.04 4.87
C VAL A 208 12.39 16.27 5.30
N ALA A 209 12.84 17.52 5.31
CA ALA A 209 14.21 17.86 5.72
C ALA A 209 14.23 19.08 6.62
N ALA A 210 15.26 19.14 7.48
CA ALA A 210 15.59 20.31 8.28
C ALA A 210 17.10 20.57 8.21
N CYS A 211 17.48 21.84 8.17
CA CYS A 211 18.87 22.24 8.22
C CYS A 211 18.97 23.50 9.10
N ARG A 212 19.82 23.45 10.09
CA ARG A 212 20.18 24.60 10.91
C ARG A 212 21.45 25.24 10.38
N VAL A 213 21.38 26.50 9.99
CA VAL A 213 22.54 27.27 9.53
C VAL A 213 23.01 28.15 10.66
N PRO A 214 24.27 28.05 11.12
CA PRO A 214 24.83 28.96 12.12
C PRO A 214 24.71 30.43 11.67
N GLU A 215 24.42 31.31 12.60
CA GLU A 215 24.30 32.76 12.38
C GLU A 215 23.26 33.14 11.29
N SER A 216 22.25 32.29 11.08
CA SER A 216 21.19 32.55 10.10
C SER A 216 20.40 33.81 10.48
N ARG A 217 19.94 34.56 9.46
CA ARG A 217 19.14 35.78 9.66
C ARG A 217 17.67 35.50 9.93
N GLY A 218 17.26 34.24 9.93
CA GLY A 218 15.86 33.81 10.15
C GLY A 218 15.63 32.38 9.72
N THR A 219 14.39 31.92 9.88
CA THR A 219 13.93 30.59 9.49
C THR A 219 13.08 30.66 8.23
N VAL A 220 13.31 29.75 7.30
CA VAL A 220 12.49 29.55 6.09
C VAL A 220 11.74 28.23 6.22
N LEU A 221 10.41 28.31 6.09
CA LEU A 221 9.55 27.12 5.99
C LEU A 221 9.36 26.78 4.50
N VAL A 222 9.67 25.53 4.14
CA VAL A 222 9.36 24.97 2.81
C VAL A 222 8.15 24.07 2.92
N VAL A 223 7.05 24.44 2.26
CA VAL A 223 5.83 23.64 2.21
C VAL A 223 5.72 23.02 0.83
N ASN A 224 5.76 21.68 0.77
CA ASN A 224 5.46 20.94 -0.45
C ASN A 224 3.94 20.71 -0.55
N GLY A 225 3.25 21.58 -1.26
CA GLY A 225 1.81 21.52 -1.48
C GLY A 225 1.39 20.78 -2.75
N PHE A 226 2.32 20.14 -3.44
CA PHE A 226 2.06 19.46 -4.70
C PHE A 226 2.14 17.93 -4.53
N ASP A 227 1.04 17.26 -4.80
CA ASP A 227 1.06 15.82 -5.01
C ASP A 227 1.79 15.49 -6.32
N ARG A 228 2.29 14.27 -6.43
CA ARG A 228 2.78 13.76 -7.70
C ARG A 228 1.75 13.96 -8.79
N VAL A 229 2.15 14.59 -9.90
CA VAL A 229 1.32 14.66 -11.10
C VAL A 229 1.07 13.23 -11.59
N SER A 230 -0.18 12.81 -11.58
CA SER A 230 -0.62 11.53 -12.13
C SER A 230 -1.41 11.76 -13.41
N ALA A 231 -1.44 10.78 -14.32
CA ALA A 231 -2.15 10.88 -15.59
C ALA A 231 -3.60 11.40 -15.47
N PRO A 232 -4.41 10.99 -14.45
CA PRO A 232 -5.76 11.54 -14.26
C PRO A 232 -5.83 13.02 -13.89
N ARG A 233 -4.76 13.56 -13.28
CA ARG A 233 -4.70 15.00 -12.95
C ARG A 233 -4.19 15.85 -14.11
N SER A 234 -3.51 15.25 -15.09
CA SER A 234 -3.06 15.95 -16.30
C SER A 234 -4.15 16.06 -17.36
N MET A 235 -5.24 15.30 -17.25
CA MET A 235 -6.41 15.41 -18.11
C MET A 235 -7.46 16.29 -17.41
N ARG A 236 -7.40 17.60 -17.60
CA ARG A 236 -8.58 18.45 -17.39
C ARG A 236 -9.54 18.17 -18.55
N CYS A 237 -10.68 17.57 -18.25
CA CYS A 237 -11.83 17.68 -19.13
C CYS A 237 -12.39 19.09 -18.94
N ASP A 238 -12.18 19.97 -19.89
CA ASP A 238 -12.92 21.23 -20.03
C ASP A 238 -14.36 20.93 -20.41
#